data_eb61f5d8884a1bece712ad3e02e13f9f
#
_entry.id   eb61f5d8884a1bece712ad3e02e13f9f
#
_cell.length_a   1.000
_cell.length_b   1.000
_cell.length_c   1.000
_cell.angle_alpha   90.00
_cell.angle_beta   90.00
_cell.angle_gamma   90.00
#
_symmetry.space_group_name_H-M   'P 1'
#
loop_
_entity.id
_entity.type
_entity.pdbx_description
1 polymer ?
#
loop_
_entity_poly.entity_id
_entity_poly.type
_entity_poly.pdbx_seq_one_letter_code
_entity_poly.pdbx_strand_id
1 'polypeptide(L)'
;MKHALVTGGGRGIGLAAALALRDAGYRVTATGIDAAEIDVMPKREGLAGVVLDVRDQASVDRLVGSFDRLDVVVNCAGLIRRGGAEFDPATFAEVIDVNLSGTMRVCVAASPLLAREGGAIVNTASMLSFFGGPAVPAYTASKGGIAQLTKSLAVAWAADKIRVNAVAPGWIATELTRPLYEDASRAEPILQRTPMRRWGKPEDVAGPIVFLCSEAAGFMTGVILPVDGGYAAA
;
A
#
# COMPACT_ATOMS: atom_id res chain seq x y z
N MET A 1 13.10 -4.54 -19.40
CA MET A 1 11.81 -4.83 -18.72
C MET A 1 11.61 -3.80 -17.62
N LYS A 2 10.42 -3.21 -17.48
CA LYS A 2 10.08 -2.28 -16.37
C LYS A 2 10.19 -3.01 -15.03
N HIS A 3 10.62 -2.32 -13.98
CA HIS A 3 10.79 -2.88 -12.64
C HIS A 3 9.86 -2.20 -11.62
N ALA A 4 9.18 -3.01 -10.82
CA ALA A 4 8.32 -2.56 -9.74
C ALA A 4 8.83 -3.05 -8.37
N LEU A 5 8.81 -2.16 -7.38
CA LEU A 5 9.00 -2.47 -5.97
C LEU A 5 7.65 -2.45 -5.27
N VAL A 6 7.30 -3.52 -4.54
CA VAL A 6 6.07 -3.60 -3.74
C VAL A 6 6.45 -3.87 -2.29
N THR A 7 6.34 -2.85 -1.42
CA THR A 7 6.56 -3.07 0.02
C THR A 7 5.33 -3.73 0.66
N GLY A 8 5.55 -4.62 1.64
CA GLY A 8 4.47 -5.44 2.18
C GLY A 8 3.84 -6.36 1.13
N GLY A 9 4.63 -6.76 0.13
CA GLY A 9 4.22 -7.57 -1.01
C GLY A 9 4.18 -9.07 -0.74
N GLY A 10 4.49 -9.52 0.47
CA GLY A 10 4.50 -10.94 0.84
C GLY A 10 3.11 -11.53 1.04
N ARG A 11 2.08 -10.71 1.30
CA ARG A 11 0.71 -11.17 1.57
C ARG A 11 -0.35 -10.12 1.21
N GLY A 12 -1.61 -10.54 1.28
CA GLY A 12 -2.80 -9.67 1.17
C GLY A 12 -2.80 -8.81 -0.09
N ILE A 13 -3.14 -7.53 0.06
CA ILE A 13 -3.22 -6.56 -1.05
C ILE A 13 -1.88 -6.42 -1.76
N GLY A 14 -0.77 -6.36 -0.99
CA GLY A 14 0.56 -6.21 -1.58
C GLY A 14 0.95 -7.39 -2.46
N LEU A 15 0.68 -8.62 -2.04
CA LEU A 15 0.93 -9.81 -2.86
C LEU A 15 0.07 -9.83 -4.13
N ALA A 16 -1.21 -9.51 -4.01
CA ALA A 16 -2.09 -9.42 -5.16
C ALA A 16 -1.61 -8.34 -6.17
N ALA A 17 -1.16 -7.18 -5.66
CA ALA A 17 -0.57 -6.13 -6.48
C ALA A 17 0.74 -6.59 -7.17
N ALA A 18 1.61 -7.28 -6.43
CA ALA A 18 2.86 -7.81 -6.96
C ALA A 18 2.62 -8.82 -8.09
N LEU A 19 1.66 -9.74 -7.91
CA LEU A 19 1.27 -10.70 -8.93
C LEU A 19 0.66 -10.01 -10.16
N ALA A 20 -0.25 -9.07 -9.95
CA ALA A 20 -0.91 -8.35 -11.04
C ALA A 20 0.09 -7.48 -11.85
N LEU A 21 1.06 -6.83 -11.19
CA LEU A 21 2.13 -6.08 -11.88
C LEU A 21 3.04 -7.02 -12.68
N ARG A 22 3.39 -8.20 -12.12
CA ARG A 22 4.15 -9.21 -12.87
C ARG A 22 3.39 -9.64 -14.13
N ASP A 23 2.08 -9.93 -14.00
CA ASP A 23 1.24 -10.33 -15.13
C ASP A 23 1.05 -9.22 -16.17
N ALA A 24 1.22 -7.95 -15.74
CA ALA A 24 1.30 -6.78 -16.61
C ALA A 24 2.70 -6.56 -17.24
N GLY A 25 3.64 -7.50 -17.05
CA GLY A 25 4.96 -7.50 -17.71
C GLY A 25 6.06 -6.76 -16.94
N TYR A 26 5.88 -6.47 -15.65
CA TYR A 26 6.96 -5.95 -14.81
C TYR A 26 7.80 -7.07 -14.22
N ARG A 27 9.10 -6.84 -14.05
CA ARG A 27 9.89 -7.53 -13.04
C ARG A 27 9.49 -6.95 -11.68
N VAL A 28 9.19 -7.78 -10.69
CA VAL A 28 8.68 -7.33 -9.40
C VAL A 28 9.61 -7.79 -8.29
N THR A 29 10.02 -6.83 -7.44
CA THR A 29 10.59 -7.12 -6.12
C THR A 29 9.52 -6.83 -5.07
N ALA A 30 9.04 -7.88 -4.40
CA ALA A 30 8.09 -7.80 -3.31
C ALA A 30 8.81 -7.93 -1.97
N THR A 31 8.45 -7.13 -0.97
CA THR A 31 9.10 -7.24 0.34
C THR A 31 8.14 -7.71 1.43
N GLY A 32 8.67 -8.44 2.40
CA GLY A 32 8.02 -8.83 3.65
C GLY A 32 8.88 -8.44 4.84
N ILE A 33 8.29 -8.43 6.04
CA ILE A 33 9.00 -8.02 7.27
C ILE A 33 10.01 -9.07 7.73
N ASP A 34 9.79 -10.34 7.39
CA ASP A 34 10.63 -11.46 7.78
C ASP A 34 10.71 -12.55 6.69
N ALA A 35 11.59 -13.52 6.91
CA ALA A 35 11.80 -14.63 5.99
C ALA A 35 10.54 -15.52 5.87
N ALA A 36 9.80 -15.70 6.95
CA ALA A 36 8.60 -16.56 6.94
C ALA A 36 7.52 -16.00 6.00
N GLU A 37 7.37 -14.66 5.95
CA GLU A 37 6.47 -14.01 5.01
C GLU A 37 6.93 -14.17 3.54
N ILE A 38 8.24 -14.17 3.31
CA ILE A 38 8.82 -14.34 1.97
C ILE A 38 8.76 -15.80 1.51
N ASP A 39 9.02 -16.75 2.39
CA ASP A 39 9.10 -18.19 2.07
C ASP A 39 7.75 -18.75 1.59
N VAL A 40 6.62 -18.19 2.06
CA VAL A 40 5.27 -18.59 1.65
C VAL A 40 4.79 -17.92 0.36
N MET A 41 5.56 -17.01 -0.19
CA MET A 41 5.22 -16.38 -1.47
C MET A 41 5.23 -17.40 -2.62
N PRO A 42 4.31 -17.27 -3.58
CA PRO A 42 4.33 -18.13 -4.76
C PRO A 42 5.61 -17.91 -5.57
N LYS A 43 6.31 -19.01 -5.87
CA LYS A 43 7.49 -18.97 -6.73
C LYS A 43 7.05 -18.78 -8.18
N ARG A 44 7.33 -17.61 -8.73
CA ARG A 44 6.97 -17.21 -10.11
C ARG A 44 8.16 -16.52 -10.77
N GLU A 45 8.37 -16.82 -12.04
CA GLU A 45 9.34 -16.06 -12.84
C GLU A 45 8.96 -14.58 -12.86
N GLY A 46 9.94 -13.70 -12.73
CA GLY A 46 9.73 -12.25 -12.68
C GLY A 46 9.26 -11.70 -11.32
N LEU A 47 9.10 -12.56 -10.29
CA LEU A 47 8.76 -12.16 -8.92
C LEU A 47 9.85 -12.61 -7.95
N ALA A 48 10.49 -11.65 -7.27
CA ALA A 48 11.47 -11.91 -6.23
C ALA A 48 10.95 -11.41 -4.88
N GLY A 49 11.17 -12.20 -3.81
CA GLY A 49 10.87 -11.82 -2.44
C GLY A 49 12.13 -11.36 -1.70
N VAL A 50 12.05 -10.28 -0.93
CA VAL A 50 13.17 -9.73 -0.14
C VAL A 50 12.66 -9.29 1.22
N VAL A 51 13.42 -9.58 2.28
CA VAL A 51 13.11 -9.08 3.64
C VAL A 51 13.45 -7.59 3.72
N LEU A 52 12.49 -6.79 4.20
CA LEU A 52 12.67 -5.36 4.39
C LEU A 52 11.81 -4.86 5.55
N ASP A 53 12.43 -4.26 6.54
CA ASP A 53 11.75 -3.40 7.52
C ASP A 53 11.79 -1.95 7.01
N VAL A 54 10.64 -1.38 6.67
CA VAL A 54 10.53 0.01 6.19
C VAL A 54 10.87 1.06 7.25
N ARG A 55 11.06 0.66 8.52
CA ARG A 55 11.52 1.53 9.59
C ARG A 55 13.05 1.73 9.54
N ASP A 56 13.79 0.80 8.95
CA ASP A 56 15.23 0.86 8.80
C ASP A 56 15.63 1.57 7.50
N GLN A 57 15.99 2.86 7.61
CA GLN A 57 16.43 3.69 6.48
C GLN A 57 17.59 3.04 5.72
N ALA A 58 18.59 2.51 6.44
CA ALA A 58 19.76 1.93 5.80
C ALA A 58 19.42 0.67 4.97
N SER A 59 18.45 -0.13 5.43
CA SER A 59 17.95 -1.28 4.66
C SER A 59 17.15 -0.86 3.45
N VAL A 60 16.32 0.18 3.56
CA VAL A 60 15.60 0.78 2.42
C VAL A 60 16.59 1.28 1.38
N ASP A 61 17.59 2.06 1.78
CA ASP A 61 18.61 2.63 0.88
C ASP A 61 19.42 1.55 0.19
N ARG A 62 19.84 0.50 0.92
CA ARG A 62 20.56 -0.66 0.33
C ARG A 62 19.72 -1.38 -0.70
N LEU A 63 18.46 -1.66 -0.40
CA LEU A 63 17.58 -2.36 -1.35
C LEU A 63 17.36 -1.53 -2.61
N VAL A 64 16.94 -0.28 -2.45
CA VAL A 64 16.65 0.60 -3.59
C VAL A 64 17.92 0.89 -4.38
N GLY A 65 19.06 1.11 -3.72
CA GLY A 65 20.35 1.33 -4.36
C GLY A 65 20.89 0.11 -5.12
N SER A 66 20.35 -1.09 -4.89
CA SER A 66 20.70 -2.29 -5.63
C SER A 66 20.00 -2.41 -6.99
N PHE A 67 19.06 -1.53 -7.28
CA PHE A 67 18.32 -1.57 -8.54
C PHE A 67 18.99 -0.71 -9.61
N ASP A 68 19.23 -1.28 -10.81
CA ASP A 68 19.67 -0.53 -11.97
C ASP A 68 18.58 0.39 -12.53
N ARG A 69 17.32 -0.05 -12.38
CA ARG A 69 16.12 0.61 -12.88
C ARG A 69 14.95 0.41 -11.91
N LEU A 70 14.15 1.44 -11.74
CA LEU A 70 12.87 1.39 -11.03
C LEU A 70 11.85 2.27 -11.76
N ASP A 71 10.69 1.71 -12.09
CA ASP A 71 9.63 2.41 -12.81
C ASP A 71 8.39 2.62 -11.94
N VAL A 72 8.19 1.72 -10.95
CA VAL A 72 7.00 1.71 -10.10
C VAL A 72 7.38 1.38 -8.66
N VAL A 73 6.75 2.10 -7.73
CA VAL A 73 6.73 1.77 -6.30
C VAL A 73 5.29 1.64 -5.84
N VAL A 74 4.98 0.52 -5.17
CA VAL A 74 3.70 0.33 -4.49
C VAL A 74 3.96 0.16 -3.01
N ASN A 75 3.50 1.10 -2.19
CA ASN A 75 3.68 1.08 -0.75
C ASN A 75 2.47 0.40 -0.09
N CYS A 76 2.61 -0.90 0.22
CA CYS A 76 1.60 -1.70 0.94
C CYS A 76 2.07 -2.14 2.34
N ALA A 77 3.32 -1.87 2.73
CA ALA A 77 3.77 -2.14 4.10
C ALA A 77 2.93 -1.34 5.10
N GLY A 78 2.38 -2.03 6.09
CA GLY A 78 1.54 -1.37 7.08
C GLY A 78 1.02 -2.34 8.12
N LEU A 79 0.67 -1.80 9.27
CA LEU A 79 0.09 -2.53 10.39
C LEU A 79 -1.05 -1.73 11.03
N ILE A 80 -1.86 -2.44 11.81
CA ILE A 80 -2.90 -1.91 12.68
C ILE A 80 -2.82 -2.62 14.02
N ARG A 81 -2.99 -1.91 15.12
CA ARG A 81 -3.06 -2.46 16.47
C ARG A 81 -4.48 -2.35 16.99
N ARG A 82 -5.15 -3.48 17.20
CA ARG A 82 -6.58 -3.53 17.57
C ARG A 82 -6.78 -3.56 19.08
N GLY A 83 -8.04 -3.54 19.52
CA GLY A 83 -8.39 -3.70 20.95
C GLY A 83 -8.04 -2.48 21.80
N GLY A 84 -7.95 -1.29 21.21
CA GLY A 84 -7.60 -0.07 21.95
C GLY A 84 -6.10 0.10 22.21
N ALA A 85 -5.25 -0.81 21.72
CA ALA A 85 -3.80 -0.72 21.94
C ALA A 85 -3.16 0.57 21.37
N GLU A 86 -3.78 1.16 20.34
CA GLU A 86 -3.28 2.39 19.71
C GLU A 86 -3.50 3.66 20.56
N PHE A 87 -4.18 3.57 21.69
CA PHE A 87 -4.25 4.68 22.67
C PHE A 87 -3.00 4.77 23.55
N ASP A 88 -2.15 3.73 23.53
CA ASP A 88 -0.81 3.82 24.12
C ASP A 88 0.12 4.63 23.20
N PRO A 89 0.83 5.66 23.72
CA PRO A 89 1.70 6.52 22.91
C PRO A 89 2.84 5.78 22.18
N ALA A 90 3.39 4.71 22.75
CA ALA A 90 4.47 3.95 22.10
C ALA A 90 3.91 3.11 20.93
N THR A 91 2.76 2.49 21.11
CA THR A 91 2.04 1.77 20.06
C THR A 91 1.58 2.73 18.96
N PHE A 92 1.11 3.91 19.33
CA PHE A 92 0.76 4.97 18.37
C PHE A 92 1.97 5.32 17.49
N ALA A 93 3.13 5.58 18.11
CA ALA A 93 4.36 5.92 17.41
C ALA A 93 4.82 4.79 16.47
N GLU A 94 4.72 3.52 16.90
CA GLU A 94 5.04 2.35 16.05
C GLU A 94 4.18 2.33 14.77
N VAL A 95 2.87 2.52 14.90
CA VAL A 95 1.95 2.51 13.74
C VAL A 95 2.27 3.66 12.78
N ILE A 96 2.54 4.85 13.29
CA ILE A 96 2.94 6.01 12.47
C ILE A 96 4.28 5.72 11.78
N ASP A 97 5.24 5.15 12.48
CA ASP A 97 6.57 4.92 11.93
C ASP A 97 6.54 3.90 10.78
N VAL A 98 5.78 2.81 10.90
CA VAL A 98 5.62 1.85 9.80
C VAL A 98 4.80 2.44 8.66
N ASN A 99 3.57 2.90 8.96
CA ASN A 99 2.58 3.20 7.92
C ASN A 99 2.88 4.50 7.15
N LEU A 100 3.36 5.53 7.85
CA LEU A 100 3.56 6.86 7.28
C LEU A 100 5.03 7.16 7.04
N SER A 101 5.86 7.11 8.08
CA SER A 101 7.29 7.41 7.96
C SER A 101 8.01 6.39 7.07
N GLY A 102 7.66 5.09 7.19
CA GLY A 102 8.19 4.03 6.33
C GLY A 102 7.84 4.23 4.86
N THR A 103 6.59 4.61 4.57
CA THR A 103 6.19 4.98 3.21
C THR A 103 7.02 6.15 2.68
N MET A 104 7.23 7.19 3.48
CA MET A 104 8.05 8.35 3.10
C MET A 104 9.51 7.95 2.83
N ARG A 105 10.13 7.11 3.70
CA ARG A 105 11.49 6.61 3.49
C ARG A 105 11.65 5.92 2.13
N VAL A 106 10.71 5.02 1.79
CA VAL A 106 10.75 4.31 0.51
C VAL A 106 10.55 5.28 -0.66
N CYS A 107 9.61 6.21 -0.56
CA CYS A 107 9.36 7.22 -1.61
C CYS A 107 10.61 8.07 -1.88
N VAL A 108 11.28 8.56 -0.85
CA VAL A 108 12.50 9.38 -0.97
C VAL A 108 13.65 8.57 -1.57
N ALA A 109 13.90 7.36 -1.08
CA ALA A 109 14.95 6.51 -1.61
C ALA A 109 14.74 6.17 -3.10
N ALA A 110 13.48 5.95 -3.50
CA ALA A 110 13.13 5.57 -4.87
C ALA A 110 13.12 6.75 -5.86
N SER A 111 12.87 7.97 -5.39
CA SER A 111 12.64 9.12 -6.28
C SER A 111 13.77 9.39 -7.28
N PRO A 112 15.10 9.24 -6.95
CA PRO A 112 16.16 9.46 -7.93
C PRO A 112 16.17 8.44 -9.08
N LEU A 113 15.77 7.21 -8.82
CA LEU A 113 15.64 6.18 -9.86
C LEU A 113 14.41 6.41 -10.74
N LEU A 114 13.27 6.74 -10.11
CA LEU A 114 12.04 7.04 -10.82
C LEU A 114 12.16 8.27 -11.72
N ALA A 115 12.91 9.30 -11.30
CA ALA A 115 13.12 10.52 -12.08
C ALA A 115 13.89 10.31 -13.38
N ARG A 116 14.66 9.23 -13.53
CA ARG A 116 15.48 8.98 -14.73
C ARG A 116 14.64 8.83 -16.01
N GLU A 117 13.53 8.12 -15.92
CA GLU A 117 12.67 7.82 -17.07
C GLU A 117 11.21 8.32 -16.85
N GLY A 118 10.96 8.90 -15.68
CA GLY A 118 9.62 9.07 -15.16
C GLY A 118 9.07 7.80 -14.55
N GLY A 119 8.14 7.89 -13.59
CA GLY A 119 7.65 6.72 -12.89
C GLY A 119 6.32 6.92 -12.17
N ALA A 120 5.87 5.90 -11.46
CA ALA A 120 4.65 5.96 -10.66
C ALA A 120 4.86 5.42 -9.25
N ILE A 121 4.31 6.14 -8.28
CA ILE A 121 4.18 5.69 -6.90
C ILE A 121 2.69 5.51 -6.59
N VAL A 122 2.33 4.35 -6.04
CA VAL A 122 0.98 4.10 -5.54
C VAL A 122 1.08 3.77 -4.05
N ASN A 123 0.53 4.65 -3.22
CA ASN A 123 0.46 4.46 -1.78
C ASN A 123 -0.84 3.75 -1.37
N THR A 124 -0.81 3.03 -0.26
CA THR A 124 -2.00 2.41 0.31
C THR A 124 -2.54 3.29 1.44
N ALA A 125 -3.53 4.10 1.11
CA ALA A 125 -4.38 4.84 2.04
C ALA A 125 -5.42 3.89 2.67
N SER A 126 -6.59 4.40 3.02
CA SER A 126 -7.73 3.64 3.55
C SER A 126 -8.99 4.49 3.41
N MET A 127 -10.16 3.88 3.48
CA MET A 127 -11.38 4.64 3.75
C MET A 127 -11.26 5.49 5.04
N LEU A 128 -10.45 5.05 6.02
CA LEU A 128 -10.13 5.85 7.21
C LEU A 128 -9.23 7.07 6.94
N SER A 129 -8.84 7.32 5.70
CA SER A 129 -8.27 8.61 5.28
C SER A 129 -9.33 9.70 5.13
N PHE A 130 -10.62 9.33 5.08
CA PHE A 130 -11.75 10.26 4.89
C PHE A 130 -12.60 10.43 6.14
N PHE A 131 -12.61 9.42 7.02
CA PHE A 131 -13.36 9.46 8.29
C PHE A 131 -12.63 8.72 9.41
N GLY A 132 -13.08 8.89 10.66
CA GLY A 132 -12.44 8.32 11.84
C GLY A 132 -12.80 6.86 12.10
N GLY A 133 -11.86 6.13 12.70
CA GLY A 133 -12.09 4.80 13.27
C GLY A 133 -12.01 4.85 14.81
N PRO A 134 -13.04 4.48 15.57
CA PRO A 134 -13.12 4.75 17.01
C PRO A 134 -12.07 4.00 17.85
N ALA A 135 -11.55 2.87 17.37
CA ALA A 135 -10.64 2.01 18.14
C ALA A 135 -9.20 1.99 17.58
N VAL A 136 -8.90 2.82 16.58
CA VAL A 136 -7.63 2.76 15.82
C VAL A 136 -7.13 4.17 15.45
N PRO A 137 -6.84 5.02 16.45
CA PRO A 137 -6.47 6.42 16.22
C PRO A 137 -5.14 6.56 15.46
N ALA A 138 -4.15 5.74 15.76
CA ALA A 138 -2.87 5.78 15.08
C ALA A 138 -2.98 5.34 13.61
N TYR A 139 -3.68 4.25 13.36
CA TYR A 139 -3.95 3.80 11.99
C TYR A 139 -4.70 4.88 11.20
N THR A 140 -5.77 5.45 11.77
CA THR A 140 -6.54 6.54 11.15
C THR A 140 -5.66 7.75 10.85
N ALA A 141 -4.87 8.20 11.82
CA ALA A 141 -3.93 9.31 11.63
C ALA A 141 -2.91 9.00 10.53
N SER A 142 -2.33 7.78 10.55
CA SER A 142 -1.36 7.35 9.53
C SER A 142 -1.96 7.36 8.12
N LYS A 143 -3.21 6.86 7.96
CA LYS A 143 -3.87 6.79 6.65
C LYS A 143 -4.38 8.15 6.16
N GLY A 144 -4.78 9.03 7.06
CA GLY A 144 -5.00 10.46 6.77
C GLY A 144 -3.71 11.14 6.31
N GLY A 145 -2.60 10.86 7.02
CA GLY A 145 -1.26 11.33 6.65
C GLY A 145 -0.83 10.85 5.28
N ILE A 146 -1.05 9.57 4.93
CA ILE A 146 -0.76 9.01 3.59
C ILE A 146 -1.54 9.76 2.50
N ALA A 147 -2.80 10.10 2.73
CA ALA A 147 -3.58 10.83 1.74
C ALA A 147 -2.98 12.22 1.46
N GLN A 148 -2.56 12.95 2.49
CA GLN A 148 -1.93 14.27 2.32
C GLN A 148 -0.48 14.15 1.80
N LEU A 149 0.29 13.17 2.28
CA LEU A 149 1.63 12.88 1.77
C LEU A 149 1.59 12.60 0.25
N THR A 150 0.63 11.80 -0.21
CA THR A 150 0.44 11.50 -1.64
C THR A 150 0.25 12.77 -2.45
N LYS A 151 -0.59 13.70 -2.01
CA LYS A 151 -0.81 14.99 -2.69
C LYS A 151 0.44 15.87 -2.68
N SER A 152 1.12 15.94 -1.55
CA SER A 152 2.35 16.73 -1.42
C SER A 152 3.44 16.24 -2.35
N LEU A 153 3.69 14.93 -2.38
CA LEU A 153 4.70 14.33 -3.26
C LEU A 153 4.31 14.43 -4.75
N ALA A 154 3.00 14.32 -5.07
CA ALA A 154 2.49 14.51 -6.41
C ALA A 154 2.83 15.91 -6.96
N VAL A 155 2.66 16.94 -6.16
CA VAL A 155 3.00 18.34 -6.53
C VAL A 155 4.52 18.52 -6.60
N ALA A 156 5.26 17.99 -5.62
CA ALA A 156 6.71 18.17 -5.53
C ALA A 156 7.47 17.52 -6.70
N TRP A 157 7.02 16.35 -7.17
CA TRP A 157 7.76 15.53 -8.14
C TRP A 157 7.14 15.49 -9.55
N ALA A 158 6.11 16.31 -9.80
CA ALA A 158 5.49 16.37 -11.12
C ALA A 158 6.47 16.81 -12.23
N ALA A 159 7.38 17.76 -11.92
CA ALA A 159 8.41 18.21 -12.84
C ALA A 159 9.43 17.10 -13.19
N ASP A 160 9.64 16.15 -12.28
CA ASP A 160 10.50 14.98 -12.46
C ASP A 160 9.77 13.83 -13.17
N LYS A 161 8.55 14.07 -13.67
CA LYS A 161 7.68 13.09 -14.33
C LYS A 161 7.30 11.90 -13.43
N ILE A 162 7.30 12.07 -12.11
CA ILE A 162 6.86 11.07 -11.16
C ILE A 162 5.41 11.36 -10.78
N ARG A 163 4.53 10.41 -11.07
CA ARG A 163 3.13 10.46 -10.63
C ARG A 163 3.01 9.78 -9.27
N VAL A 164 2.32 10.41 -8.34
CA VAL A 164 2.09 9.86 -6.99
C VAL A 164 0.61 9.83 -6.72
N ASN A 165 0.05 8.64 -6.58
CA ASN A 165 -1.36 8.41 -6.29
C ASN A 165 -1.53 7.45 -5.11
N ALA A 166 -2.74 7.27 -4.62
CA ALA A 166 -3.04 6.27 -3.62
C ALA A 166 -4.34 5.53 -3.95
N VAL A 167 -4.41 4.27 -3.57
CA VAL A 167 -5.67 3.55 -3.40
C VAL A 167 -6.14 3.67 -1.95
N ALA A 168 -7.44 3.77 -1.73
CA ALA A 168 -8.06 3.78 -0.41
C ALA A 168 -9.00 2.58 -0.28
N PRO A 169 -8.47 1.40 0.13
CA PRO A 169 -9.28 0.20 0.28
C PRO A 169 -10.33 0.35 1.38
N GLY A 170 -11.50 -0.26 1.16
CA GLY A 170 -12.50 -0.50 2.18
C GLY A 170 -12.22 -1.79 2.96
N TRP A 171 -13.26 -2.57 3.18
CA TRP A 171 -13.18 -3.85 3.88
C TRP A 171 -12.75 -4.96 2.91
N ILE A 172 -11.47 -5.30 2.93
CA ILE A 172 -10.87 -6.33 2.07
C ILE A 172 -10.55 -7.57 2.92
N ALA A 173 -10.95 -8.75 2.46
CA ALA A 173 -10.69 -10.02 3.11
C ALA A 173 -9.18 -10.37 3.00
N THR A 174 -8.46 -10.18 4.09
CA THR A 174 -7.02 -10.45 4.25
C THR A 174 -6.77 -10.99 5.65
N GLU A 175 -5.56 -11.47 5.93
CA GLU A 175 -5.14 -11.84 7.30
C GLU A 175 -5.39 -10.70 8.31
N LEU A 176 -5.14 -9.46 7.90
CA LEU A 176 -5.35 -8.28 8.74
C LEU A 176 -6.79 -8.11 9.21
N THR A 177 -7.76 -8.50 8.39
CA THR A 177 -9.20 -8.33 8.64
C THR A 177 -9.89 -9.64 9.01
N ARG A 178 -9.17 -10.77 9.04
CA ARG A 178 -9.72 -12.09 9.34
C ARG A 178 -10.59 -12.11 10.62
N PRO A 179 -10.16 -11.53 11.77
CA PRO A 179 -10.96 -11.54 12.98
C PRO A 179 -12.28 -10.78 12.88
N LEU A 180 -12.52 -10.05 11.79
CA LEU A 180 -13.75 -9.31 11.54
C LEU A 180 -14.68 -10.05 10.60
N TYR A 181 -14.17 -10.64 9.52
CA TYR A 181 -15.03 -11.31 8.54
C TYR A 181 -15.39 -12.76 8.94
N GLU A 182 -14.61 -13.39 9.83
CA GLU A 182 -14.94 -14.70 10.41
C GLU A 182 -15.94 -14.62 11.58
N ASP A 183 -16.17 -13.45 12.15
CA ASP A 183 -17.17 -13.19 13.17
C ASP A 183 -18.42 -12.55 12.54
N ALA A 184 -19.49 -13.33 12.41
CA ALA A 184 -20.74 -12.88 11.79
C ALA A 184 -21.32 -11.62 12.45
N SER A 185 -21.20 -11.49 13.78
CA SER A 185 -21.71 -10.32 14.51
C SER A 185 -20.98 -9.03 14.17
N ARG A 186 -19.72 -9.13 13.74
CA ARG A 186 -18.87 -8.00 13.30
C ARG A 186 -18.95 -7.78 11.80
N ALA A 187 -19.09 -8.85 11.03
CA ALA A 187 -19.16 -8.80 9.56
C ALA A 187 -20.48 -8.19 9.07
N GLU A 188 -21.59 -8.55 9.68
CA GLU A 188 -22.93 -8.15 9.23
C GLU A 188 -23.12 -6.62 9.19
N PRO A 189 -22.79 -5.82 10.22
CA PRO A 189 -22.91 -4.35 10.17
C PRO A 189 -22.03 -3.74 9.06
N ILE A 190 -20.86 -4.34 8.79
CA ILE A 190 -19.96 -3.89 7.72
C ILE A 190 -20.61 -4.13 6.35
N LEU A 191 -21.16 -5.33 6.14
CA LEU A 191 -21.86 -5.69 4.91
C LEU A 191 -23.11 -4.84 4.68
N GLN A 192 -23.89 -4.57 5.74
CA GLN A 192 -25.08 -3.72 5.65
C GLN A 192 -24.76 -2.30 5.20
N ARG A 193 -23.63 -1.74 5.65
CA ARG A 193 -23.17 -0.42 5.23
C ARG A 193 -22.48 -0.41 3.87
N THR A 194 -21.97 -1.55 3.38
CA THR A 194 -21.31 -1.65 2.08
C THR A 194 -22.36 -1.81 0.97
N PRO A 195 -22.54 -0.84 0.05
CA PRO A 195 -23.56 -0.95 -1.01
C PRO A 195 -23.44 -2.21 -1.87
N MET A 196 -22.21 -2.65 -2.18
CA MET A 196 -21.98 -3.89 -2.96
C MET A 196 -22.21 -5.17 -2.14
N ARG A 197 -22.57 -5.08 -0.86
CA ARG A 197 -22.98 -6.21 0.02
C ARG A 197 -22.00 -7.38 0.07
N ARG A 198 -20.73 -7.12 -0.13
CA ARG A 198 -19.65 -8.13 -0.04
C ARG A 198 -18.37 -7.53 0.52
N TRP A 199 -17.54 -8.36 1.08
CA TRP A 199 -16.13 -8.06 1.30
C TRP A 199 -15.42 -7.94 -0.05
N GLY A 200 -14.52 -6.96 -0.15
CA GLY A 200 -13.57 -6.91 -1.26
C GLY A 200 -12.55 -8.03 -1.13
N LYS A 201 -11.95 -8.41 -2.26
CA LYS A 201 -10.80 -9.32 -2.32
C LYS A 201 -9.54 -8.50 -2.61
N PRO A 202 -8.33 -9.01 -2.28
CA PRO A 202 -7.07 -8.34 -2.63
C PRO A 202 -6.99 -7.97 -4.12
N GLU A 203 -7.54 -8.82 -5.00
CA GLU A 203 -7.56 -8.62 -6.45
C GLU A 203 -8.45 -7.43 -6.86
N ASP A 204 -9.51 -7.11 -6.10
CA ASP A 204 -10.33 -5.92 -6.34
C ASP A 204 -9.51 -4.62 -6.21
N VAL A 205 -8.43 -4.64 -5.40
CA VAL A 205 -7.53 -3.50 -5.19
C VAL A 205 -6.33 -3.54 -6.16
N ALA A 206 -5.86 -4.72 -6.52
CA ALA A 206 -4.72 -4.90 -7.40
C ALA A 206 -4.94 -4.31 -8.80
N GLY A 207 -6.12 -4.48 -9.39
CA GLY A 207 -6.48 -3.89 -10.68
C GLY A 207 -6.31 -2.37 -10.72
N PRO A 208 -6.96 -1.61 -9.83
CA PRO A 208 -6.75 -0.17 -9.66
C PRO A 208 -5.28 0.23 -9.44
N ILE A 209 -4.49 -0.54 -8.68
CA ILE A 209 -3.04 -0.29 -8.51
C ILE A 209 -2.32 -0.39 -9.86
N VAL A 210 -2.55 -1.46 -10.62
CA VAL A 210 -1.93 -1.64 -11.95
C VAL A 210 -2.35 -0.50 -12.89
N PHE A 211 -3.62 -0.11 -12.89
CA PHE A 211 -4.10 1.04 -13.66
C PHE A 211 -3.34 2.32 -13.30
N LEU A 212 -3.23 2.66 -12.01
CA LEU A 212 -2.51 3.85 -11.56
C LEU A 212 -1.00 3.81 -11.91
N CYS A 213 -0.41 2.62 -12.02
CA CYS A 213 0.98 2.42 -12.46
C CYS A 213 1.15 2.54 -13.98
N SER A 214 0.08 2.39 -14.76
CA SER A 214 0.12 2.31 -16.22
C SER A 214 0.12 3.68 -16.90
N GLU A 215 0.36 3.69 -18.21
CA GLU A 215 0.27 4.88 -19.07
C GLU A 215 -1.19 5.38 -19.20
N ALA A 216 -2.18 4.52 -19.02
CA ALA A 216 -3.60 4.91 -19.01
C ALA A 216 -3.92 5.93 -17.89
N ALA A 217 -3.14 5.95 -16.81
CA ALA A 217 -3.22 6.96 -15.75
C ALA A 217 -2.22 8.12 -15.94
N GLY A 218 -1.72 8.36 -17.16
CA GLY A 218 -0.62 9.29 -17.45
C GLY A 218 -0.90 10.76 -17.06
N PHE A 219 -2.17 11.16 -16.92
CA PHE A 219 -2.55 12.51 -16.47
C PHE A 219 -3.16 12.52 -15.06
N MET A 220 -2.91 11.45 -14.28
CA MET A 220 -3.40 11.32 -12.90
C MET A 220 -2.24 11.38 -11.91
N THR A 221 -2.25 12.40 -11.05
CA THR A 221 -1.33 12.52 -9.90
C THR A 221 -2.07 13.18 -8.73
N GLY A 222 -1.75 12.80 -7.50
CA GLY A 222 -2.39 13.32 -6.28
C GLY A 222 -3.78 12.72 -5.96
N VAL A 223 -4.22 11.71 -6.71
CA VAL A 223 -5.53 11.08 -6.51
C VAL A 223 -5.49 10.11 -5.32
N ILE A 224 -6.55 10.14 -4.52
CA ILE A 224 -6.85 9.13 -3.51
C ILE A 224 -8.08 8.37 -3.99
N LEU A 225 -7.88 7.20 -4.56
CA LEU A 225 -8.90 6.41 -5.23
C LEU A 225 -9.57 5.42 -4.28
N PRO A 226 -10.85 5.61 -3.88
CA PRO A 226 -11.57 4.64 -3.07
C PRO A 226 -11.78 3.32 -3.85
N VAL A 227 -11.52 2.19 -3.16
CA VAL A 227 -11.78 0.84 -3.65
C VAL A 227 -12.47 0.09 -2.52
N ASP A 228 -13.74 0.40 -2.27
CA ASP A 228 -14.41 0.11 -1.01
C ASP A 228 -15.85 -0.42 -1.15
N GLY A 229 -16.27 -0.76 -2.36
CA GLY A 229 -17.64 -1.24 -2.63
C GLY A 229 -18.72 -0.20 -2.36
N GLY A 230 -18.36 1.09 -2.35
CA GLY A 230 -19.25 2.22 -2.09
C GLY A 230 -19.38 2.58 -0.60
N TYR A 231 -18.58 1.98 0.29
CA TYR A 231 -18.67 2.18 1.73
C TYR A 231 -18.53 3.66 2.16
N ALA A 232 -17.67 4.43 1.51
CA ALA A 232 -17.45 5.84 1.82
C ALA A 232 -18.47 6.78 1.16
N ALA A 233 -19.30 6.27 0.24
CA ALA A 233 -20.32 7.04 -0.46
C ALA A 233 -21.71 6.95 0.21
N ALA A 234 -21.88 6.00 1.17
CA ALA A 234 -23.12 5.72 1.88
C ALA A 234 -23.12 6.24 3.33
#